data_ed7be9da91a4bbfde29de2278adfe44a
#
_entry.id   ed7be9da91a4bbfde29de2278adfe44a
#
_cell.length_a   1.000
_cell.length_b   1.000
_cell.length_c   1.000
_cell.angle_alpha   90.00
_cell.angle_beta   90.00
_cell.angle_gamma   90.00
#
_symmetry.space_group_name_H-M   'P 1'
#
loop_
_entity.id
_entity.type
_entity.pdbx_description
1 polymer ?
#
loop_
_entity_poly.entity_id
_entity_poly.type
_entity_poly.pdbx_seq_one_letter_code
_entity_poly.pdbx_strand_id
1 'polypeptide(L)'
;MLFLAFACVIFVVGSVFMLEHTKDVFHVVVAWIGIAFFGFGALYMLYATLKERLTGKPFLTITDDRIISEGVKQTVIHFSDVESFDVVKMRKQQFVAVHYKPGVEQQKLDKADTLDRSIRNLNRRLVNAQENISTVGTGMNAETLCDLLNKRLAYSTKGGNS
;
A
#
# COMPACT_ATOMS: atom_id res chain seq x y z
N MET A 1 11.24 5.24 6.01
CA MET A 1 12.19 4.19 5.56
C MET A 1 13.64 4.55 5.85
N LEU A 2 14.14 5.72 5.42
CA LEU A 2 15.55 6.13 5.61
C LEU A 2 16.00 6.13 7.09
N PHE A 3 15.16 6.61 8.01
CA PHE A 3 15.45 6.65 9.44
C PHE A 3 15.65 5.24 10.05
N LEU A 4 14.86 4.27 9.61
CA LEU A 4 14.96 2.89 10.08
C LEU A 4 16.24 2.20 9.57
N ALA A 5 16.62 2.46 8.31
CA ALA A 5 17.89 1.99 7.75
C ALA A 5 19.09 2.57 8.52
N PHE A 6 19.04 3.86 8.86
CA PHE A 6 20.07 4.52 9.65
C PHE A 6 20.18 3.92 11.08
N ALA A 7 19.04 3.63 11.71
CA ALA A 7 19.03 2.94 13.01
C ALA A 7 19.68 1.55 12.93
N CYS A 8 19.39 0.76 11.88
CA CYS A 8 20.02 -0.55 11.67
C CYS A 8 21.56 -0.43 11.54
N VAL A 9 22.05 0.59 10.83
CA VAL A 9 23.50 0.83 10.69
C VAL A 9 24.14 1.15 12.05
N ILE A 10 23.50 1.97 12.87
CA ILE A 10 23.99 2.28 14.23
C ILE A 10 24.08 1.01 15.08
N PHE A 11 23.09 0.14 15.02
CA PHE A 11 23.12 -1.14 15.75
C PHE A 11 24.24 -2.07 15.26
N VAL A 12 24.49 -2.14 13.96
CA VAL A 12 25.61 -2.93 13.41
C VAL A 12 26.93 -2.40 13.91
N VAL A 13 27.16 -1.08 13.85
CA VAL A 13 28.37 -0.43 14.34
C VAL A 13 28.56 -0.67 15.85
N GLY A 14 27.49 -0.52 16.64
CA GLY A 14 27.53 -0.83 18.08
C GLY A 14 27.88 -2.29 18.39
N SER A 15 27.35 -3.23 17.59
CA SER A 15 27.64 -4.65 17.73
C SER A 15 29.11 -4.97 17.37
N VAL A 16 29.67 -4.34 16.33
CA VAL A 16 31.10 -4.49 15.98
C VAL A 16 31.99 -3.93 17.12
N PHE A 17 31.67 -2.74 17.62
CA PHE A 17 32.40 -2.13 18.75
C PHE A 17 32.37 -3.03 20.00
N MET A 18 31.23 -3.69 20.26
CA MET A 18 31.08 -4.64 21.35
C MET A 18 31.99 -5.87 21.17
N LEU A 19 32.14 -6.37 19.94
CA LEU A 19 33.04 -7.49 19.64
C LEU A 19 34.51 -7.17 19.90
N GLU A 20 34.95 -5.95 19.66
CA GLU A 20 36.35 -5.52 19.89
C GLU A 20 36.68 -5.36 21.38
N HIS A 21 35.69 -5.06 22.22
CA HIS A 21 35.94 -4.70 23.64
C HIS A 21 35.54 -5.79 24.64
N THR A 22 34.91 -6.87 24.19
CA THR A 22 34.39 -7.92 25.09
C THR A 22 34.93 -9.30 24.72
N LYS A 23 35.47 -10.02 25.73
CA LYS A 23 35.90 -11.41 25.60
C LYS A 23 34.86 -12.42 26.14
N ASP A 24 33.75 -11.94 26.67
CA ASP A 24 32.70 -12.77 27.22
C ASP A 24 31.88 -13.40 26.07
N VAL A 25 31.80 -14.74 26.10
CA VAL A 25 31.14 -15.54 25.06
C VAL A 25 29.70 -15.12 24.85
N PHE A 26 28.96 -14.78 25.91
CA PHE A 26 27.57 -14.35 25.79
C PHE A 26 27.46 -13.05 24.96
N HIS A 27 28.27 -12.07 25.25
CA HIS A 27 28.27 -10.79 24.52
C HIS A 27 28.72 -10.96 23.06
N VAL A 28 29.67 -11.84 22.80
CA VAL A 28 30.12 -12.18 21.43
C VAL A 28 28.98 -12.78 20.62
N VAL A 29 28.22 -13.73 21.20
CA VAL A 29 27.07 -14.35 20.51
C VAL A 29 25.97 -13.31 20.23
N VAL A 30 25.64 -12.47 21.20
CA VAL A 30 24.64 -11.40 21.03
C VAL A 30 25.07 -10.41 19.95
N ALA A 31 26.35 -10.03 19.91
CA ALA A 31 26.87 -9.13 18.87
C ALA A 31 26.77 -9.72 17.47
N TRP A 32 27.09 -11.02 17.29
CA TRP A 32 26.96 -11.70 16.01
C TRP A 32 25.50 -11.79 15.54
N ILE A 33 24.57 -12.10 16.45
CA ILE A 33 23.13 -12.08 16.17
C ILE A 33 22.69 -10.67 15.74
N GLY A 34 23.15 -9.64 16.43
CA GLY A 34 22.88 -8.24 16.11
C GLY A 34 23.36 -7.87 14.70
N ILE A 35 24.61 -8.21 14.36
CA ILE A 35 25.16 -7.94 13.02
C ILE A 35 24.35 -8.68 11.93
N ALA A 36 24.05 -9.95 12.14
CA ALA A 36 23.28 -10.72 11.18
C ALA A 36 21.88 -10.13 10.99
N PHE A 37 21.14 -9.91 12.06
CA PHE A 37 19.75 -9.42 12.00
C PHE A 37 19.64 -8.02 11.41
N PHE A 38 20.41 -7.06 11.95
CA PHE A 38 20.33 -5.68 11.48
C PHE A 38 21.05 -5.47 10.15
N GLY A 39 22.12 -6.24 9.86
CA GLY A 39 22.79 -6.22 8.58
C GLY A 39 21.88 -6.69 7.44
N PHE A 40 21.24 -7.85 7.60
CA PHE A 40 20.24 -8.32 6.64
C PHE A 40 19.04 -7.37 6.50
N GLY A 41 18.56 -6.82 7.62
CA GLY A 41 17.48 -5.83 7.62
C GLY A 41 17.82 -4.56 6.82
N ALA A 42 19.03 -4.03 7.01
CA ALA A 42 19.52 -2.86 6.28
C ALA A 42 19.65 -3.13 4.77
N LEU A 43 20.23 -4.26 4.39
CA LEU A 43 20.38 -4.69 2.99
C LEU A 43 19.02 -4.90 2.31
N TYR A 44 18.08 -5.53 3.00
CA TYR A 44 16.73 -5.73 2.48
C TYR A 44 16.00 -4.40 2.26
N MET A 45 16.10 -3.46 3.20
CA MET A 45 15.50 -2.13 3.06
C MET A 45 16.12 -1.33 1.92
N LEU A 46 17.45 -1.41 1.75
CA LEU A 46 18.15 -0.78 0.65
C LEU A 46 17.68 -1.36 -0.70
N TYR A 47 17.62 -2.70 -0.80
CA TYR A 47 17.11 -3.40 -1.97
C TYR A 47 15.66 -3.00 -2.29
N ALA A 48 14.77 -2.99 -1.30
CA ALA A 48 13.37 -2.62 -1.49
C ALA A 48 13.22 -1.17 -2.00
N THR A 49 13.99 -0.23 -1.39
CA THR A 49 13.96 1.18 -1.79
C THR A 49 14.52 1.39 -3.21
N LEU A 50 15.60 0.69 -3.56
CA LEU A 50 16.18 0.72 -4.92
C LEU A 50 15.21 0.11 -5.92
N LYS A 51 14.59 -1.02 -5.60
CA LYS A 51 13.60 -1.67 -6.46
C LYS A 51 12.41 -0.75 -6.73
N GLU A 52 11.85 -0.08 -5.73
CA GLU A 52 10.77 0.90 -5.91
C GLU A 52 11.18 2.04 -6.84
N ARG A 53 12.39 2.58 -6.66
CA ARG A 53 12.91 3.67 -7.51
C ARG A 53 13.21 3.22 -8.94
N LEU A 54 13.77 2.03 -9.13
CA LEU A 54 14.16 1.50 -10.45
C LEU A 54 12.96 0.97 -11.24
N THR A 55 11.92 0.46 -10.55
CA THR A 55 10.78 -0.14 -11.25
C THR A 55 9.87 0.92 -11.85
N GLY A 56 9.92 2.18 -11.36
CA GLY A 56 9.20 3.33 -11.93
C GLY A 56 7.70 3.15 -12.16
N LYS A 57 7.13 2.05 -11.65
CA LYS A 57 5.72 1.76 -11.85
C LYS A 57 4.88 2.78 -11.10
N PRO A 58 3.99 3.47 -11.79
CA PRO A 58 3.09 4.40 -11.13
C PRO A 58 2.23 3.62 -10.12
N PHE A 59 2.12 4.14 -8.90
CA PHE A 59 1.29 3.54 -7.85
C PHE A 59 -0.17 3.41 -8.27
N LEU A 60 -0.63 4.32 -9.13
CA LEU A 60 -1.99 4.36 -9.65
C LEU A 60 -1.97 4.65 -11.14
N THR A 61 -2.55 3.78 -11.95
CA THR A 61 -2.77 3.99 -13.39
C THR A 61 -4.27 4.09 -13.63
N ILE A 62 -4.70 5.21 -14.22
CA ILE A 62 -6.10 5.46 -14.56
C ILE A 62 -6.20 5.41 -16.08
N THR A 63 -6.97 4.44 -16.59
CA THR A 63 -7.32 4.32 -18.02
C THR A 63 -8.76 4.76 -18.24
N ASP A 64 -9.26 4.67 -19.45
CA ASP A 64 -10.63 5.09 -19.77
C ASP A 64 -11.70 4.13 -19.21
N ASP A 65 -11.33 2.86 -18.98
CA ASP A 65 -12.25 1.80 -18.53
C ASP A 65 -12.00 1.29 -17.11
N ARG A 66 -10.80 1.52 -16.57
CA ARG A 66 -10.39 0.94 -15.29
C ARG A 66 -9.35 1.75 -14.54
N ILE A 67 -9.22 1.44 -13.27
CA ILE A 67 -8.16 1.91 -12.37
C ILE A 67 -7.31 0.70 -12.01
N ILE A 68 -6.00 0.82 -12.12
CA ILE A 68 -5.02 -0.19 -11.69
C ILE A 68 -4.22 0.42 -10.55
N SER A 69 -4.33 -0.17 -9.36
CA SER A 69 -3.55 0.21 -8.19
C SER A 69 -2.47 -0.84 -7.94
N GLU A 70 -1.21 -0.41 -7.97
CA GLU A 70 -0.03 -1.23 -7.67
C GLU A 70 0.31 -1.11 -6.19
N GLY A 71 -0.43 -1.85 -5.33
CA GLY A 71 -0.15 -1.95 -3.89
C GLY A 71 0.60 -3.23 -3.55
N VAL A 72 0.39 -3.77 -2.34
CA VAL A 72 0.88 -5.10 -1.93
C VAL A 72 0.34 -6.19 -2.86
N LYS A 73 -0.88 -6.02 -3.35
CA LYS A 73 -1.54 -6.81 -4.38
C LYS A 73 -2.08 -5.85 -5.43
N GLN A 74 -1.84 -6.15 -6.70
CA GLN A 74 -2.41 -5.38 -7.79
C GLN A 74 -3.94 -5.49 -7.73
N THR A 75 -4.61 -4.36 -7.69
CA THR A 75 -6.07 -4.27 -7.70
C THR A 75 -6.54 -3.58 -8.96
N VAL A 76 -7.46 -4.21 -9.67
CA VAL A 76 -8.09 -3.66 -10.88
C VAL A 76 -9.55 -3.35 -10.57
N ILE A 77 -9.95 -2.10 -10.78
CA ILE A 77 -11.30 -1.59 -10.56
C ILE A 77 -11.84 -1.11 -11.89
N HIS A 78 -12.87 -1.78 -12.43
CA HIS A 78 -13.53 -1.35 -13.66
C HIS A 78 -14.58 -0.29 -13.36
N PHE A 79 -14.59 0.79 -14.14
CA PHE A 79 -15.60 1.86 -13.98
C PHE A 79 -17.04 1.34 -14.20
N SER A 80 -17.23 0.30 -15.02
CA SER A 80 -18.51 -0.37 -15.19
C SER A 80 -19.12 -0.91 -13.91
N ASP A 81 -18.28 -1.27 -12.94
CA ASP A 81 -18.64 -1.90 -11.68
C ASP A 81 -18.91 -0.87 -10.57
N VAL A 82 -18.45 0.37 -10.77
CA VAL A 82 -18.48 1.43 -9.77
C VAL A 82 -19.75 2.27 -9.88
N GLU A 83 -20.32 2.63 -8.75
CA GLU A 83 -21.43 3.57 -8.62
C GLU A 83 -20.93 5.00 -8.37
N SER A 84 -20.02 5.16 -7.41
CA SER A 84 -19.45 6.46 -7.06
C SER A 84 -18.09 6.32 -6.36
N PHE A 85 -17.37 7.44 -6.31
CA PHE A 85 -16.17 7.61 -5.49
C PHE A 85 -16.40 8.70 -4.46
N ASP A 86 -16.02 8.47 -3.20
CA ASP A 86 -16.16 9.44 -2.12
C ASP A 86 -14.86 9.59 -1.33
N VAL A 87 -14.63 10.79 -0.77
CA VAL A 87 -13.50 11.02 0.13
C VAL A 87 -13.86 10.59 1.53
N VAL A 88 -13.09 9.65 2.08
CA VAL A 88 -13.22 9.21 3.47
C VAL A 88 -11.97 9.55 4.26
N LYS A 89 -12.18 10.01 5.50
CA LYS A 89 -11.12 10.35 6.43
C LYS A 89 -11.03 9.31 7.51
N MET A 90 -9.87 8.65 7.60
CA MET A 90 -9.59 7.69 8.67
C MET A 90 -8.38 8.17 9.48
N ARG A 91 -8.63 8.56 10.72
CA ARG A 91 -7.63 9.20 11.60
C ARG A 91 -7.06 10.47 10.96
N LYS A 92 -5.75 10.48 10.62
CA LYS A 92 -5.04 11.62 9.98
C LYS A 92 -4.85 11.45 8.47
N GLN A 93 -5.37 10.39 7.87
CA GLN A 93 -5.21 10.10 6.45
C GLN A 93 -6.55 10.20 5.72
N GLN A 94 -6.49 10.64 4.47
CA GLN A 94 -7.62 10.67 3.56
C GLN A 94 -7.43 9.61 2.48
N PHE A 95 -8.53 8.95 2.12
CA PHE A 95 -8.59 7.91 1.10
C PHE A 95 -9.75 8.21 0.16
N VAL A 96 -9.70 7.64 -1.04
CA VAL A 96 -10.86 7.61 -1.93
C VAL A 96 -11.53 6.26 -1.77
N ALA A 97 -12.75 6.26 -1.24
CA ALA A 97 -13.61 5.08 -1.10
C ALA A 97 -14.25 4.73 -2.43
N VAL A 98 -14.34 3.45 -2.75
CA VAL A 98 -14.95 2.93 -3.96
C VAL A 98 -16.29 2.29 -3.59
N HIS A 99 -17.37 2.85 -4.10
CA HIS A 99 -18.72 2.29 -3.97
C HIS A 99 -19.07 1.53 -5.22
N TYR A 100 -19.32 0.23 -5.07
CA TYR A 100 -19.71 -0.63 -6.18
C TYR A 100 -21.23 -0.65 -6.38
N LYS A 101 -21.66 -0.89 -7.61
CA LYS A 101 -23.07 -1.10 -7.93
C LYS A 101 -23.65 -2.26 -7.15
N PRO A 102 -24.93 -2.20 -6.72
CA PRO A 102 -25.61 -3.33 -6.10
C PRO A 102 -25.47 -4.61 -6.94
N GLY A 103 -25.16 -5.74 -6.28
CA GLY A 103 -24.89 -7.02 -6.95
C GLY A 103 -23.42 -7.27 -7.30
N VAL A 104 -22.67 -6.28 -7.78
CA VAL A 104 -21.22 -6.41 -8.01
C VAL A 104 -20.49 -6.54 -6.67
N GLU A 105 -20.91 -5.77 -5.69
CA GLU A 105 -20.39 -5.82 -4.33
C GLU A 105 -20.44 -7.23 -3.74
N GLN A 106 -21.59 -7.90 -3.88
CA GLN A 106 -21.78 -9.26 -3.39
C GLN A 106 -20.95 -10.28 -4.17
N GLN A 107 -20.89 -10.16 -5.48
CA GLN A 107 -20.09 -11.06 -6.34
C GLN A 107 -18.59 -10.96 -6.01
N LYS A 108 -18.08 -9.75 -5.71
CA LYS A 108 -16.70 -9.54 -5.31
C LYS A 108 -16.40 -10.15 -3.94
N LEU A 109 -17.36 -10.10 -3.00
CA LEU A 109 -17.24 -10.75 -1.70
C LEU A 109 -17.24 -12.28 -1.83
N ASP A 110 -18.07 -12.84 -2.68
CA ASP A 110 -18.19 -14.30 -2.87
C ASP A 110 -16.94 -14.89 -3.53
N LYS A 111 -16.32 -14.14 -4.45
CA LYS A 111 -15.07 -14.52 -5.13
C LYS A 111 -13.80 -14.23 -4.32
N ALA A 112 -13.91 -13.47 -3.23
CA ALA A 112 -12.76 -13.08 -2.41
C ALA A 112 -12.26 -14.25 -1.56
N ASP A 113 -10.95 -14.39 -1.48
CA ASP A 113 -10.28 -15.28 -0.54
C ASP A 113 -10.63 -14.92 0.91
N THR A 114 -10.46 -15.84 1.85
CA THR A 114 -10.84 -15.63 3.27
C THR A 114 -10.21 -14.37 3.85
N LEU A 115 -8.94 -14.08 3.52
CA LEU A 115 -8.23 -12.89 3.97
C LEU A 115 -8.79 -11.62 3.30
N ASP A 116 -8.96 -11.63 1.99
CA ASP A 116 -9.53 -10.53 1.21
C ASP A 116 -10.96 -10.21 1.69
N ARG A 117 -11.77 -11.23 1.98
CA ARG A 117 -13.11 -11.09 2.53
C ARG A 117 -13.12 -10.42 3.89
N SER A 118 -12.18 -10.79 4.76
CA SER A 118 -12.03 -10.17 6.08
C SER A 118 -11.64 -8.70 5.98
N ILE A 119 -10.71 -8.34 5.08
CA ILE A 119 -10.29 -6.97 4.83
C ILE A 119 -11.44 -6.14 4.26
N ARG A 120 -12.19 -6.66 3.26
CA ARG A 120 -13.34 -5.98 2.67
C ARG A 120 -14.45 -5.73 3.69
N ASN A 121 -14.75 -6.71 4.55
CA ASN A 121 -15.73 -6.58 5.61
C ASN A 121 -15.29 -5.54 6.66
N LEU A 122 -14.00 -5.49 6.99
CA LEU A 122 -13.46 -4.49 7.89
C LEU A 122 -13.56 -3.08 7.29
N ASN A 123 -13.19 -2.91 6.03
CA ASN A 123 -13.32 -1.64 5.30
C ASN A 123 -14.78 -1.18 5.25
N ARG A 124 -15.72 -2.09 4.95
CA ARG A 124 -17.15 -1.79 4.93
C ARG A 124 -17.68 -1.31 6.29
N ARG A 125 -17.18 -1.89 7.39
CA ARG A 125 -17.55 -1.45 8.75
C ARG A 125 -16.95 -0.10 9.13
N LEU A 126 -15.73 0.20 8.67
CA LEU A 126 -15.01 1.41 9.08
C LEU A 126 -15.37 2.64 8.23
N VAL A 127 -15.55 2.45 6.91
CA VAL A 127 -15.69 3.56 5.95
C VAL A 127 -16.84 3.37 4.96
N ASN A 128 -17.71 2.40 5.21
CA ASN A 128 -18.85 2.05 4.35
C ASN A 128 -18.49 1.76 2.88
N ALA A 129 -17.26 1.28 2.63
CA ALA A 129 -16.77 0.93 1.30
C ALA A 129 -15.91 -0.35 1.39
N GLN A 130 -15.93 -1.19 0.35
CA GLN A 130 -15.13 -2.41 0.34
C GLN A 130 -13.68 -2.18 -0.02
N GLU A 131 -13.41 -1.20 -0.85
CA GLU A 131 -12.08 -0.86 -1.34
C GLU A 131 -11.79 0.62 -1.14
N ASN A 132 -10.53 0.92 -0.81
CA ASN A 132 -10.05 2.27 -0.61
C ASN A 132 -8.78 2.48 -1.43
N ILE A 133 -8.74 3.58 -2.17
CA ILE A 133 -7.57 3.98 -2.94
C ILE A 133 -6.76 4.95 -2.09
N SER A 134 -5.52 4.60 -1.81
CA SER A 134 -4.58 5.48 -1.10
C SER A 134 -4.07 6.58 -2.05
N THR A 135 -3.95 7.79 -1.52
CA THR A 135 -3.32 8.92 -2.25
C THR A 135 -1.80 8.96 -2.05
N VAL A 136 -1.26 8.11 -1.19
CA VAL A 136 0.19 8.03 -0.93
C VAL A 136 0.90 7.59 -2.21
N GLY A 137 1.85 8.40 -2.66
CA GLY A 137 2.61 8.13 -3.89
C GLY A 137 1.97 8.65 -5.19
N THR A 138 0.74 9.20 -5.14
CA THR A 138 0.07 9.76 -6.34
C THR A 138 0.43 11.22 -6.61
N GLY A 139 0.99 11.93 -5.62
CA GLY A 139 1.23 13.37 -5.70
C GLY A 139 -0.03 14.23 -5.66
N MET A 140 -1.22 13.62 -5.50
CA MET A 140 -2.51 14.31 -5.43
C MET A 140 -3.13 14.17 -4.03
N ASN A 141 -3.97 15.14 -3.65
CA ASN A 141 -4.82 14.98 -2.46
C ASN A 141 -6.06 14.11 -2.79
N ALA A 142 -6.76 13.63 -1.77
CA ALA A 142 -7.89 12.73 -1.94
C ALA A 142 -9.07 13.39 -2.68
N GLU A 143 -9.29 14.68 -2.45
CA GLU A 143 -10.36 15.45 -3.09
C GLU A 143 -10.12 15.59 -4.60
N THR A 144 -8.90 15.99 -5.00
CA THR A 144 -8.53 16.11 -6.42
C THR A 144 -8.60 14.75 -7.13
N LEU A 145 -8.13 13.68 -6.48
CA LEU A 145 -8.21 12.34 -7.04
C LEU A 145 -9.66 11.87 -7.19
N CYS A 146 -10.49 12.09 -6.17
CA CYS A 146 -11.92 11.74 -6.17
C CYS A 146 -12.67 12.45 -7.30
N ASP A 147 -12.46 13.76 -7.47
CA ASP A 147 -13.05 14.54 -8.56
C ASP A 147 -12.62 14.03 -9.94
N LEU A 148 -11.34 13.70 -10.10
CA LEU A 148 -10.82 13.13 -11.33
C LEU A 148 -11.50 11.79 -11.66
N LEU A 149 -11.63 10.90 -10.65
CA LEU A 149 -12.24 9.58 -10.81
C LEU A 149 -13.73 9.68 -11.12
N ASN A 150 -14.48 10.56 -10.45
CA ASN A 150 -15.90 10.78 -10.74
C ASN A 150 -16.11 11.38 -12.13
N LYS A 151 -15.25 12.28 -12.58
CA LYS A 151 -15.28 12.77 -13.98
C LYS A 151 -15.06 11.62 -14.98
N ARG A 152 -14.06 10.76 -14.77
CA ARG A 152 -13.81 9.61 -15.63
C ARG A 152 -14.96 8.61 -15.63
N LEU A 153 -15.54 8.35 -14.47
CA LEU A 153 -16.74 7.51 -14.34
C LEU A 153 -17.90 8.05 -15.17
N ALA A 154 -18.15 9.36 -15.13
CA ALA A 154 -19.20 10.00 -15.92
C ALA A 154 -18.95 9.91 -17.43
N TYR A 155 -17.70 9.96 -17.88
CA TYR A 155 -17.33 9.75 -19.29
C TYR A 155 -17.51 8.31 -19.72
N SER A 156 -17.08 7.33 -18.91
CA SER A 156 -17.21 5.90 -19.24
C SER A 156 -18.67 5.45 -19.34
N THR A 157 -19.56 6.02 -18.53
CA THR A 157 -21.00 5.72 -18.59
C THR A 157 -21.69 6.34 -19.80
N LYS A 158 -21.20 7.46 -20.34
CA LYS A 158 -21.75 8.09 -21.55
C LYS A 158 -21.27 7.41 -22.84
N GLY A 159 -20.04 6.93 -22.87
CA GLY A 159 -19.47 6.26 -24.07
C GLY A 159 -19.95 4.82 -24.28
N GLY A 160 -20.56 4.18 -23.29
CA GLY A 160 -21.11 2.82 -23.40
C GLY A 160 -22.50 2.71 -24.02
N ASN A 161 -23.11 3.85 -24.36
CA ASN A 161 -24.46 3.91 -24.95
C ASN A 161 -24.47 4.31 -26.45
N SER A 162 -23.35 4.12 -27.16
CA SER A 162 -23.28 4.39 -28.61
C SER A 162 -23.16 3.10 -29.40
#